data_bf02733a64e2c4acc2f5d836b2c1e3e2
#
_entry.id   bf02733a64e2c4acc2f5d836b2c1e3e2
#
_cell.length_a   1.000
_cell.length_b   1.000
_cell.length_c   1.000
_cell.angle_alpha   90.00
_cell.angle_beta   90.00
_cell.angle_gamma   90.00
#
_symmetry.space_group_name_H-M   'P 1'
#
loop_
_entity.id
_entity.type
_entity.pdbx_description
1 polymer ?
#
loop_
_entity_poly.entity_id
_entity_poly.type
_entity_poly.pdbx_seq_one_letter_code
_entity_poly.pdbx_strand_id
1 'polypeptide(L)'
;VVRQASGDTKGASHVLDNLVRSLPFDVAALRLLHFSLFNQGRITDMLSSIDEARQHWSAELPRKSLLDGMYSFALCESGRFASAEQFGREAVSKTPNDLWSVHSVAHVFEMQGRWDSGVRWIRGSDDALQGGSSFSGHVWWHLALYLLECGRHDQALALFDDLVYPIPSIEGLALSNAV
;
A
#
# COMPACT_ATOMS: atom_id res chain seq x y z
N VAL A 1 8.14 -8.01 15.64
CA VAL A 1 7.37 -9.24 15.41
C VAL A 1 6.84 -9.78 16.75
N VAL A 2 7.68 -10.18 17.72
CA VAL A 2 7.23 -10.78 19.00
C VAL A 2 6.23 -9.89 19.75
N ARG A 3 6.52 -8.58 19.91
CA ARG A 3 5.62 -7.64 20.58
C ARG A 3 4.27 -7.49 19.88
N GLN A 4 4.27 -7.47 18.57
CA GLN A 4 3.03 -7.39 17.78
C GLN A 4 2.20 -8.67 17.93
N ALA A 5 2.82 -9.84 17.90
CA ALA A 5 2.16 -11.12 18.12
C ALA A 5 1.58 -11.27 19.54
N SER A 6 2.17 -10.60 20.55
CA SER A 6 1.66 -10.57 21.93
C SER A 6 0.63 -9.46 22.19
N GLY A 7 0.22 -8.70 21.17
CA GLY A 7 -0.73 -7.60 21.30
C GLY A 7 -0.12 -6.26 21.76
N ASP A 8 1.18 -6.20 22.05
CA ASP A 8 1.88 -4.96 22.39
C ASP A 8 2.22 -4.15 21.10
N THR A 9 1.19 -3.68 20.43
CA THR A 9 1.33 -2.95 19.15
C THR A 9 2.04 -1.60 19.32
N LYS A 10 1.81 -0.90 20.44
CA LYS A 10 2.49 0.37 20.76
C LYS A 10 3.98 0.15 21.03
N GLY A 11 4.34 -0.84 21.80
CA GLY A 11 5.72 -1.18 22.04
C GLY A 11 6.43 -1.68 20.79
N ALA A 12 5.71 -2.38 19.89
CA ALA A 12 6.25 -2.79 18.59
C ALA A 12 6.58 -1.59 17.71
N SER A 13 5.65 -0.63 17.56
CA SER A 13 5.90 0.57 16.75
C SER A 13 7.00 1.46 17.33
N HIS A 14 7.12 1.57 18.67
CA HIS A 14 8.22 2.30 19.29
C HIS A 14 9.60 1.69 18.98
N VAL A 15 9.73 0.36 19.04
CA VAL A 15 10.98 -0.32 18.68
C VAL A 15 11.32 -0.11 17.21
N LEU A 16 10.32 -0.19 16.32
CA LEU A 16 10.52 0.05 14.89
C LEU A 16 10.91 1.51 14.60
N ASP A 17 10.30 2.48 15.28
CA ASP A 17 10.64 3.90 15.13
C ASP A 17 12.11 4.16 15.52
N ASN A 18 12.56 3.64 16.66
CA ASN A 18 13.97 3.74 17.07
C ASN A 18 14.91 3.07 16.05
N LEU A 19 14.51 1.94 15.48
CA LEU A 19 15.30 1.24 14.47
C LEU A 19 15.42 2.08 13.19
N VAL A 20 14.30 2.63 12.70
CA VAL A 20 14.28 3.48 11.49
C VAL A 20 15.13 4.75 11.67
N ARG A 21 15.06 5.39 12.84
CA ARG A 21 15.92 6.55 13.15
C ARG A 21 17.40 6.20 13.17
N SER A 22 17.74 5.00 13.62
CA SER A 22 19.13 4.51 13.64
C SER A 22 19.62 4.03 12.27
N LEU A 23 18.72 3.49 11.45
CA LEU A 23 18.98 2.88 10.14
C LEU A 23 17.99 3.42 9.09
N PRO A 24 18.10 4.70 8.69
CA PRO A 24 17.10 5.35 7.82
C PRO A 24 17.03 4.77 6.40
N PHE A 25 17.97 3.92 6.03
CA PHE A 25 18.00 3.20 4.74
C PHE A 25 17.41 1.79 4.80
N ASP A 26 16.96 1.33 5.96
CA ASP A 26 16.29 0.03 6.10
C ASP A 26 14.82 0.14 5.68
N VAL A 27 14.59 -0.10 4.38
CA VAL A 27 13.25 -0.05 3.78
C VAL A 27 12.30 -1.08 4.42
N ALA A 28 12.80 -2.23 4.86
CA ALA A 28 11.98 -3.26 5.47
C ALA A 28 11.49 -2.82 6.87
N ALA A 29 12.39 -2.27 7.69
CA ALA A 29 12.01 -1.71 8.99
C ALA A 29 11.00 -0.57 8.84
N LEU A 30 11.23 0.32 7.87
CA LEU A 30 10.34 1.43 7.57
C LEU A 30 8.95 0.94 7.12
N ARG A 31 8.89 -0.10 6.28
CA ARG A 31 7.63 -0.72 5.86
C ARG A 31 6.86 -1.31 7.03
N LEU A 32 7.55 -2.01 7.94
CA LEU A 32 6.92 -2.59 9.13
C LEU A 32 6.40 -1.51 10.08
N LEU A 33 7.14 -0.41 10.26
CA LEU A 33 6.70 0.74 11.03
C LEU A 33 5.45 1.37 10.41
N HIS A 34 5.49 1.64 9.11
CA HIS A 34 4.41 2.22 8.34
C HIS A 34 3.11 1.40 8.49
N PHE A 35 3.18 0.10 8.27
CA PHE A 35 2.05 -0.80 8.44
C PHE A 35 1.54 -0.85 9.88
N SER A 36 2.47 -0.87 10.87
CA SER A 36 2.11 -0.87 12.29
C SER A 36 1.38 0.40 12.70
N LEU A 37 1.82 1.57 12.21
CA LEU A 37 1.20 2.86 12.51
C LEU A 37 -0.16 3.01 11.81
N PHE A 38 -0.27 2.55 10.56
CA PHE A 38 -1.53 2.51 9.83
C PHE A 38 -2.60 1.71 10.58
N ASN A 39 -2.30 0.47 10.99
CA ASN A 39 -3.23 -0.38 11.74
C ASN A 39 -3.61 0.16 13.12
N GLN A 40 -2.85 1.11 13.66
CA GLN A 40 -3.17 1.81 14.90
C GLN A 40 -3.95 3.11 14.65
N GLY A 41 -4.25 3.49 13.42
CA GLY A 41 -4.86 4.77 13.05
C GLY A 41 -3.96 5.99 13.31
N ARG A 42 -2.64 5.77 13.48
CA ARG A 42 -1.64 6.81 13.76
C ARG A 42 -1.09 7.43 12.47
N ILE A 43 -1.98 8.00 11.68
CA ILE A 43 -1.66 8.50 10.33
C ILE A 43 -0.65 9.65 10.35
N THR A 44 -0.75 10.57 11.31
CA THR A 44 0.21 11.67 11.47
C THR A 44 1.62 11.15 11.76
N ASP A 45 1.75 10.17 12.64
CA ASP A 45 3.05 9.58 12.98
C ASP A 45 3.62 8.79 11.79
N MET A 46 2.75 8.09 11.04
CA MET A 46 3.13 7.39 9.82
C MET A 46 3.70 8.36 8.77
N LEU A 47 3.05 9.49 8.54
CA LEU A 47 3.54 10.51 7.61
C LEU A 47 4.86 11.12 8.11
N SER A 48 4.96 11.46 9.39
CA SER A 48 6.16 12.05 9.98
C SER A 48 7.38 11.13 9.88
N SER A 49 7.19 9.83 10.16
CA SER A 49 8.29 8.85 10.08
C SER A 49 8.84 8.70 8.66
N ILE A 50 7.99 8.75 7.65
CA ILE A 50 8.40 8.73 6.25
C ILE A 50 9.09 10.05 5.85
N ASP A 51 8.56 11.20 6.26
CA ASP A 51 9.16 12.50 5.99
C ASP A 51 10.56 12.61 6.60
N GLU A 52 10.76 12.16 7.84
CA GLU A 52 12.09 12.10 8.47
C GLU A 52 13.04 11.19 7.69
N ALA A 53 12.60 9.96 7.36
CA ALA A 53 13.44 9.04 6.60
C ALA A 53 13.86 9.62 5.24
N ARG A 54 12.93 10.27 4.52
CA ARG A 54 13.18 10.85 3.19
C ARG A 54 14.29 11.90 3.18
N GLN A 55 14.54 12.60 4.28
CA GLN A 55 15.62 13.59 4.38
C GLN A 55 17.02 12.98 4.18
N HIS A 56 17.18 11.69 4.42
CA HIS A 56 18.42 10.94 4.22
C HIS A 56 18.58 10.39 2.80
N TRP A 57 17.51 10.42 1.98
CA TRP A 57 17.47 9.76 0.67
C TRP A 57 17.63 10.75 -0.48
N SER A 58 18.73 10.65 -1.23
CA SER A 58 18.86 11.35 -2.50
C SER A 58 18.09 10.64 -3.62
N ALA A 59 17.81 11.37 -4.71
CA ALA A 59 17.04 10.86 -5.84
C ALA A 59 17.71 9.67 -6.56
N GLU A 60 19.03 9.58 -6.45
CA GLU A 60 19.88 8.59 -7.13
C GLU A 60 20.01 7.28 -6.33
N LEU A 61 19.57 7.27 -5.07
CA LEU A 61 19.71 6.08 -4.25
C LEU A 61 18.81 4.94 -4.76
N PRO A 62 19.36 3.73 -4.83
CA PRO A 62 18.56 2.54 -5.15
C PRO A 62 17.37 2.41 -4.20
N ARG A 63 16.22 2.00 -4.72
CA ARG A 63 14.98 1.81 -3.95
C ARG A 63 14.32 3.09 -3.43
N LYS A 64 14.76 4.29 -3.85
CA LYS A 64 14.08 5.55 -3.48
C LYS A 64 12.61 5.54 -3.90
N SER A 65 12.29 4.90 -5.03
CA SER A 65 10.91 4.72 -5.51
C SER A 65 10.02 3.94 -4.54
N LEU A 66 10.55 2.91 -3.84
CA LEU A 66 9.80 2.19 -2.82
C LEU A 66 9.42 3.08 -1.64
N LEU A 67 10.34 3.97 -1.26
CA LEU A 67 10.09 4.97 -0.22
C LEU A 67 9.03 5.99 -0.68
N ASP A 68 9.10 6.42 -1.95
CA ASP A 68 8.12 7.36 -2.51
C ASP A 68 6.73 6.72 -2.63
N GLY A 69 6.63 5.42 -2.90
CA GLY A 69 5.38 4.67 -2.84
C GLY A 69 4.77 4.63 -1.44
N MET A 70 5.58 4.40 -0.40
CA MET A 70 5.12 4.48 0.99
C MET A 70 4.70 5.91 1.37
N TYR A 71 5.42 6.91 0.90
CA TYR A 71 5.06 8.32 1.11
C TYR A 71 3.74 8.67 0.43
N SER A 72 3.53 8.19 -0.78
CA SER A 72 2.25 8.32 -1.50
C SER A 72 1.07 7.81 -0.65
N PHE A 73 1.21 6.62 -0.07
CA PHE A 73 0.18 6.05 0.80
C PHE A 73 -0.07 6.93 2.03
N ALA A 74 0.98 7.35 2.74
CA ALA A 74 0.86 8.21 3.91
C ALA A 74 0.20 9.57 3.60
N LEU A 75 0.50 10.14 2.44
CA LEU A 75 -0.15 11.35 1.95
C LEU A 75 -1.64 11.12 1.65
N CYS A 76 -1.98 9.99 1.03
CA CYS A 76 -3.36 9.62 0.74
C CYS A 76 -4.19 9.53 2.03
N GLU A 77 -3.69 8.76 3.01
CA GLU A 77 -4.35 8.59 4.32
C GLU A 77 -4.44 9.91 5.11
N SER A 78 -3.59 10.89 4.79
CA SER A 78 -3.62 12.25 5.34
C SER A 78 -4.52 13.21 4.55
N GLY A 79 -5.25 12.76 3.53
CA GLY A 79 -6.12 13.57 2.69
C GLY A 79 -5.39 14.43 1.64
N ARG A 80 -4.10 14.24 1.43
CA ARG A 80 -3.28 15.02 0.48
C ARG A 80 -3.26 14.35 -0.90
N PHE A 81 -4.41 14.11 -1.48
CA PHE A 81 -4.62 13.24 -2.66
C PHE A 81 -3.81 13.64 -3.90
N ALA A 82 -3.71 14.92 -4.24
CA ALA A 82 -2.96 15.37 -5.41
C ALA A 82 -1.47 15.01 -5.32
N SER A 83 -0.84 15.28 -4.17
CA SER A 83 0.55 14.91 -3.92
C SER A 83 0.72 13.39 -3.85
N ALA A 84 -0.22 12.69 -3.21
CA ALA A 84 -0.21 11.24 -3.13
C ALA A 84 -0.19 10.59 -4.52
N GLU A 85 -1.10 11.01 -5.41
CA GLU A 85 -1.16 10.51 -6.78
C GLU A 85 0.13 10.79 -7.55
N GLN A 86 0.69 12.01 -7.43
CA GLN A 86 1.94 12.36 -8.09
C GLN A 86 3.09 11.43 -7.65
N PHE A 87 3.36 11.33 -6.35
CA PHE A 87 4.45 10.50 -5.83
C PHE A 87 4.27 9.02 -6.16
N GLY A 88 3.04 8.50 -6.06
CA GLY A 88 2.74 7.11 -6.39
C GLY A 88 2.97 6.79 -7.86
N ARG A 89 2.51 7.65 -8.78
CA ARG A 89 2.74 7.47 -10.21
C ARG A 89 4.21 7.56 -10.58
N GLU A 90 4.95 8.49 -9.99
CA GLU A 90 6.41 8.61 -10.19
C GLU A 90 7.12 7.35 -9.66
N ALA A 91 6.71 6.82 -8.53
CA ALA A 91 7.26 5.58 -7.97
C ALA A 91 7.03 4.38 -8.91
N VAL A 92 5.80 4.20 -9.40
CA VAL A 92 5.46 3.12 -10.35
C VAL A 92 6.22 3.29 -11.66
N SER A 93 6.41 4.51 -12.17
CA SER A 93 7.17 4.74 -13.41
C SER A 93 8.63 4.29 -13.30
N LYS A 94 9.23 4.36 -12.09
CA LYS A 94 10.60 3.93 -11.81
C LYS A 94 10.71 2.46 -11.43
N THR A 95 9.67 1.92 -10.80
CA THR A 95 9.63 0.53 -10.35
C THR A 95 8.23 -0.06 -10.64
N PRO A 96 7.97 -0.43 -11.89
CA PRO A 96 6.63 -0.89 -12.31
C PRO A 96 6.11 -2.10 -11.55
N ASN A 97 7.01 -2.94 -11.03
CA ASN A 97 6.65 -4.16 -10.28
C ASN A 97 6.46 -3.92 -8.76
N ASP A 98 6.53 -2.67 -8.29
CA ASP A 98 6.21 -2.37 -6.90
C ASP A 98 4.69 -2.27 -6.70
N LEU A 99 4.08 -3.38 -6.36
CA LEU A 99 2.65 -3.47 -6.07
C LEU A 99 2.18 -2.52 -4.97
N TRP A 100 3.05 -2.16 -4.04
CA TRP A 100 2.68 -1.21 -2.99
C TRP A 100 2.46 0.19 -3.56
N SER A 101 3.31 0.64 -4.47
CA SER A 101 3.12 1.92 -5.15
C SER A 101 1.86 1.92 -6.03
N VAL A 102 1.59 0.79 -6.72
CA VAL A 102 0.32 0.60 -7.46
C VAL A 102 -0.88 0.72 -6.53
N HIS A 103 -0.87 0.02 -5.40
CA HIS A 103 -1.89 0.05 -4.37
C HIS A 103 -2.09 1.45 -3.76
N SER A 104 -1.00 2.19 -3.52
CA SER A 104 -1.08 3.55 -2.96
C SER A 104 -1.87 4.50 -3.86
N VAL A 105 -1.68 4.40 -5.18
CA VAL A 105 -2.46 5.19 -6.15
C VAL A 105 -3.91 4.69 -6.25
N ALA A 106 -4.12 3.39 -6.10
CA ALA A 106 -5.49 2.85 -6.04
C ALA A 106 -6.27 3.48 -4.88
N HIS A 107 -5.70 3.55 -3.67
CA HIS A 107 -6.33 4.25 -2.54
C HIS A 107 -6.72 5.70 -2.88
N VAL A 108 -5.90 6.43 -3.65
CA VAL A 108 -6.25 7.80 -4.06
C VAL A 108 -7.51 7.82 -4.91
N PHE A 109 -7.64 6.89 -5.87
CA PHE A 109 -8.85 6.81 -6.68
C PHE A 109 -10.08 6.43 -5.88
N GLU A 110 -9.92 5.51 -4.93
CA GLU A 110 -10.98 5.08 -4.02
C GLU A 110 -11.48 6.24 -3.17
N MET A 111 -10.58 6.93 -2.49
CA MET A 111 -10.92 8.06 -1.60
C MET A 111 -11.55 9.25 -2.34
N GLN A 112 -11.32 9.37 -3.64
CA GLN A 112 -11.89 10.43 -4.48
C GLN A 112 -13.10 9.98 -5.31
N GLY A 113 -13.55 8.74 -5.22
CA GLY A 113 -14.65 8.22 -6.04
C GLY A 113 -14.33 8.16 -7.54
N ARG A 114 -13.08 8.06 -7.91
CA ARG A 114 -12.61 8.04 -9.31
C ARG A 114 -12.52 6.60 -9.84
N TRP A 115 -13.62 5.86 -9.72
CA TRP A 115 -13.71 4.42 -9.94
C TRP A 115 -13.22 3.96 -11.31
N ASP A 116 -13.67 4.59 -12.39
CA ASP A 116 -13.20 4.25 -13.75
C ASP A 116 -11.70 4.49 -13.95
N SER A 117 -11.13 5.49 -13.30
CA SER A 117 -9.69 5.71 -13.30
C SER A 117 -8.95 4.63 -12.53
N GLY A 118 -9.51 4.21 -11.40
CA GLY A 118 -9.00 3.09 -10.60
C GLY A 118 -9.01 1.78 -11.38
N VAL A 119 -10.11 1.47 -12.09
CA VAL A 119 -10.19 0.28 -12.96
C VAL A 119 -9.08 0.30 -14.02
N ARG A 120 -8.90 1.43 -14.72
CA ARG A 120 -7.84 1.54 -15.74
C ARG A 120 -6.44 1.43 -15.14
N TRP A 121 -6.24 2.01 -13.95
CA TRP A 121 -4.97 1.98 -13.24
C TRP A 121 -4.54 0.56 -12.88
N ILE A 122 -5.41 -0.20 -12.21
CA ILE A 122 -5.08 -1.56 -11.76
C ILE A 122 -4.91 -2.48 -12.97
N ARG A 123 -5.81 -2.42 -13.97
CA ARG A 123 -5.68 -3.21 -15.20
C ARG A 123 -4.44 -2.86 -16.03
N GLY A 124 -3.94 -1.64 -15.97
CA GLY A 124 -2.67 -1.24 -16.59
C GLY A 124 -1.43 -1.72 -15.82
N SER A 125 -1.60 -2.37 -14.68
CA SER A 125 -0.52 -2.91 -13.83
C SER A 125 -0.48 -4.43 -13.80
N ASP A 126 -1.06 -5.10 -14.79
CA ASP A 126 -1.19 -6.56 -14.85
C ASP A 126 0.15 -7.29 -14.67
N ASP A 127 1.24 -6.79 -15.25
CA ASP A 127 2.58 -7.38 -15.12
C ASP A 127 3.06 -7.42 -13.66
N ALA A 128 2.76 -6.38 -12.87
CA ALA A 128 3.08 -6.33 -11.46
C ALA A 128 2.24 -7.32 -10.65
N LEU A 129 1.00 -7.57 -11.09
CA LEU A 129 0.02 -8.43 -10.40
C LEU A 129 0.24 -9.92 -10.71
N GLN A 130 0.80 -10.27 -11.86
CA GLN A 130 1.07 -11.66 -12.24
C GLN A 130 2.13 -12.35 -11.37
N GLY A 131 2.88 -11.63 -10.58
CA GLY A 131 3.89 -12.17 -9.67
C GLY A 131 3.36 -13.08 -8.55
N GLY A 132 2.03 -13.24 -8.41
CA GLY A 132 1.39 -14.22 -7.52
C GLY A 132 1.66 -14.01 -6.03
N SER A 133 1.94 -12.80 -5.59
CA SER A 133 2.08 -12.49 -4.16
C SER A 133 0.70 -12.48 -3.47
N SER A 134 0.65 -12.81 -2.18
CA SER A 134 -0.57 -12.66 -1.38
C SER A 134 -1.16 -11.24 -1.42
N PHE A 135 -0.30 -10.24 -1.67
CA PHE A 135 -0.72 -8.85 -1.79
C PHE A 135 -1.41 -8.54 -3.13
N SER A 136 -1.18 -9.35 -4.18
CA SER A 136 -1.91 -9.21 -5.46
C SER A 136 -3.41 -9.38 -5.26
N GLY A 137 -3.83 -10.34 -4.41
CA GLY A 137 -5.24 -10.55 -4.07
C GLY A 137 -5.90 -9.33 -3.47
N HIS A 138 -5.17 -8.59 -2.61
CA HIS A 138 -5.66 -7.35 -2.04
C HIS A 138 -5.81 -6.24 -3.11
N VAL A 139 -4.91 -6.15 -4.07
CA VAL A 139 -5.05 -5.18 -5.17
C VAL A 139 -6.18 -5.55 -6.12
N TRP A 140 -6.38 -6.86 -6.40
CA TRP A 140 -7.55 -7.35 -7.15
C TRP A 140 -8.86 -7.07 -6.41
N TRP A 141 -8.86 -7.13 -5.09
CA TRP A 141 -10.02 -6.75 -4.28
C TRP A 141 -10.40 -5.28 -4.48
N HIS A 142 -9.45 -4.33 -4.52
CA HIS A 142 -9.74 -2.94 -4.87
C HIS A 142 -10.36 -2.82 -6.26
N LEU A 143 -9.87 -3.60 -7.25
CA LEU A 143 -10.48 -3.60 -8.58
C LEU A 143 -11.94 -4.11 -8.53
N ALA A 144 -12.22 -5.14 -7.73
CA ALA A 144 -13.58 -5.63 -7.57
C ALA A 144 -14.51 -4.56 -6.96
N LEU A 145 -14.04 -3.83 -5.96
CA LEU A 145 -14.79 -2.69 -5.39
C LEU A 145 -15.08 -1.61 -6.45
N TYR A 146 -14.10 -1.22 -7.26
CA TYR A 146 -14.32 -0.23 -8.32
C TYR A 146 -15.30 -0.71 -9.38
N LEU A 147 -15.26 -2.01 -9.73
CA LEU A 147 -16.23 -2.57 -10.67
C LEU A 147 -17.65 -2.55 -10.10
N LEU A 148 -17.81 -2.81 -8.79
CA LEU A 148 -19.11 -2.68 -8.12
C LEU A 148 -19.63 -1.25 -8.16
N GLU A 149 -18.80 -0.27 -7.83
CA GLU A 149 -19.16 1.15 -7.87
C GLU A 149 -19.48 1.65 -9.29
N CYS A 150 -18.89 1.02 -10.32
CA CYS A 150 -19.21 1.26 -11.73
C CYS A 150 -20.46 0.49 -12.22
N GLY A 151 -21.15 -0.27 -11.37
CA GLY A 151 -22.29 -1.12 -11.75
C GLY A 151 -21.93 -2.34 -12.59
N ARG A 152 -20.63 -2.74 -12.61
CA ARG A 152 -20.13 -3.89 -13.40
C ARG A 152 -20.11 -5.17 -12.57
N HIS A 153 -21.26 -5.54 -12.03
CA HIS A 153 -21.41 -6.60 -11.02
C HIS A 153 -20.90 -7.97 -11.48
N ASP A 154 -21.22 -8.37 -12.73
CA ASP A 154 -20.77 -9.67 -13.26
C ASP A 154 -19.23 -9.74 -13.38
N GLN A 155 -18.59 -8.62 -13.76
CA GLN A 155 -17.14 -8.55 -13.83
C GLN A 155 -16.51 -8.57 -12.42
N ALA A 156 -17.13 -7.93 -11.44
CA ALA A 156 -16.65 -7.95 -10.06
C ALA A 156 -16.74 -9.37 -9.47
N LEU A 157 -17.84 -10.08 -9.72
CA LEU A 157 -18.04 -11.46 -9.24
C LEU A 157 -17.02 -12.41 -9.87
N ALA A 158 -16.86 -12.36 -11.20
CA ALA A 158 -15.88 -13.20 -11.90
C ALA A 158 -14.45 -12.94 -11.38
N LEU A 159 -14.08 -11.65 -11.19
CA LEU A 159 -12.76 -11.29 -10.65
C LEU A 159 -12.56 -11.82 -9.23
N PHE A 160 -13.60 -11.76 -8.39
CA PHE A 160 -13.55 -12.25 -7.02
C PHE A 160 -13.33 -13.76 -6.98
N ASP A 161 -14.09 -14.52 -7.77
CA ASP A 161 -13.99 -15.98 -7.83
C ASP A 161 -12.65 -16.44 -8.40
N ASP A 162 -12.13 -15.75 -9.44
CA ASP A 162 -10.93 -16.17 -10.16
C ASP A 162 -9.62 -15.72 -9.46
N LEU A 163 -9.58 -14.52 -8.87
CA LEU A 163 -8.34 -13.88 -8.47
C LEU A 163 -8.28 -13.45 -6.99
N VAL A 164 -9.39 -13.17 -6.35
CA VAL A 164 -9.40 -12.74 -4.94
C VAL A 164 -9.52 -13.92 -4.00
N TYR A 165 -10.48 -14.82 -4.25
CA TYR A 165 -10.77 -15.96 -3.40
C TYR A 165 -9.77 -17.13 -3.50
N PRO A 166 -9.28 -17.53 -4.69
CA PRO A 166 -8.42 -18.70 -4.82
C PRO A 166 -6.97 -18.45 -4.41
N ILE A 167 -6.56 -17.21 -4.14
CA ILE A 167 -5.18 -16.93 -3.73
C ILE A 167 -4.98 -17.44 -2.30
N PRO A 168 -4.05 -18.41 -2.06
CA PRO A 168 -3.71 -18.86 -0.72
C PRO A 168 -3.21 -17.65 0.08
N SER A 169 -4.05 -17.09 0.92
CA SER A 169 -3.71 -15.91 1.71
C SER A 169 -2.90 -16.31 2.93
N ILE A 170 -1.91 -15.49 3.26
CA ILE A 170 -1.43 -15.41 4.62
C ILE A 170 -2.64 -14.94 5.44
N GLU A 171 -3.05 -15.74 6.40
CA GLU A 171 -4.35 -15.71 7.10
C GLU A 171 -4.88 -14.33 7.56
N GLY A 172 -4.07 -13.30 7.67
CA GLY A 172 -4.50 -11.96 8.10
C GLY A 172 -5.08 -11.06 7.01
N LEU A 173 -4.64 -11.18 5.75
CA LEU A 173 -5.07 -10.32 4.64
C LEU A 173 -6.39 -10.79 4.02
N ALA A 174 -6.64 -12.11 4.01
CA ALA A 174 -7.91 -12.65 3.54
C ALA A 174 -9.08 -12.27 4.44
N LEU A 175 -8.87 -12.27 5.75
CA LEU A 175 -9.89 -11.86 6.71
C LEU A 175 -10.21 -10.37 6.60
N SER A 176 -9.23 -9.50 6.31
CA SER A 176 -9.46 -8.07 6.10
C SER A 176 -10.21 -7.75 4.81
N ASN A 177 -10.17 -8.65 3.82
CA ASN A 177 -10.91 -8.52 2.57
C ASN A 177 -12.33 -9.10 2.64
N ALA A 178 -12.62 -9.92 3.64
CA ALA A 178 -13.91 -10.61 3.80
C ALA A 178 -14.89 -9.87 4.72
N VAL A 179 -14.48 -8.80 5.37
CA VAL A 179 -15.27 -7.95 6.27
C VAL A 179 -15.48 -6.58 5.65
#